data_113b1cfaa428a44f74d281a63fd05097
#
_entry.id   113b1cfaa428a44f74d281a63fd05097
#
_cell.length_a   1.000
_cell.length_b   1.000
_cell.length_c   1.000
_cell.angle_alpha   90.00
_cell.angle_beta   90.00
_cell.angle_gamma   90.00
#
_symmetry.space_group_name_H-M   'P 1'
#
loop_
_entity.id
_entity.type
_entity.pdbx_description
1 polymer ?
#
loop_
_entity_poly.entity_id
_entity_poly.type
_entity_poly.pdbx_seq_one_letter_code
_entity_poly.pdbx_strand_id
1 'polypeptide(L)'
;MNIYKTVFDTEQQGKNILIQKDVWEEVTEEGVTYMKYINGTKAVVNIGKVVEVPATYDKKGRVIKPAVYYPGWAYDIMSTDDLDFGDKEVYPGDTSAHQFYGYPRGAEVPKENTAEEEE
;
A
#
# COMPACT_ATOMS: atom_id res chain seq x y z
N MET A 1 -2.56 17.14 -3.91
CA MET A 1 -1.95 15.83 -4.19
C MET A 1 -2.64 14.76 -3.36
N ASN A 2 -2.91 13.63 -3.98
CA ASN A 2 -3.61 12.54 -3.34
C ASN A 2 -2.63 11.46 -2.89
N ILE A 3 -2.94 10.83 -1.76
CA ILE A 3 -2.18 9.68 -1.29
C ILE A 3 -3.12 8.48 -1.34
N TYR A 4 -2.73 7.45 -2.11
CA TYR A 4 -3.52 6.23 -2.26
C TYR A 4 -2.79 5.10 -1.55
N LYS A 5 -3.46 4.46 -0.60
CA LYS A 5 -2.91 3.33 0.12
C LYS A 5 -3.60 2.08 -0.39
N THR A 6 -2.81 1.18 -0.94
CA THR A 6 -3.33 0.03 -1.66
C THR A 6 -2.72 -1.26 -1.13
N VAL A 7 -3.48 -2.35 -1.22
CA VAL A 7 -2.99 -3.68 -0.90
C VAL A 7 -3.40 -4.62 -2.03
N PHE A 8 -2.41 -5.23 -2.66
CA PHE A 8 -2.61 -6.18 -3.73
C PHE A 8 -2.33 -7.59 -3.23
N ASP A 9 -2.68 -8.59 -4.01
CA ASP A 9 -2.45 -9.98 -3.58
C ASP A 9 -0.97 -10.31 -3.50
N THR A 10 -0.19 -9.79 -4.45
CA THR A 10 1.25 -10.02 -4.50
C THR A 10 1.95 -8.74 -4.93
N GLU A 11 3.26 -8.71 -4.72
CA GLU A 11 4.08 -7.61 -5.19
C GLU A 11 3.97 -7.44 -6.70
N GLN A 12 3.99 -8.54 -7.44
CA GLN A 12 3.93 -8.49 -8.90
C GLN A 12 2.56 -8.01 -9.38
N GLN A 13 1.49 -8.41 -8.72
CA GLN A 13 0.16 -7.92 -9.07
C GLN A 13 0.09 -6.41 -8.92
N GLY A 14 0.64 -5.88 -7.83
CA GLY A 14 0.66 -4.44 -7.60
C GLY A 14 1.44 -3.73 -8.69
N LYS A 15 2.62 -4.23 -9.02
CA LYS A 15 3.43 -3.64 -10.07
C LYS A 15 2.66 -3.57 -11.40
N ASN A 16 1.99 -4.66 -11.75
CA ASN A 16 1.26 -4.74 -13.02
C ASN A 16 0.04 -3.83 -13.04
N ILE A 17 -0.69 -3.75 -11.94
CA ILE A 17 -1.87 -2.89 -11.87
C ILE A 17 -1.46 -1.43 -11.96
N LEU A 18 -0.35 -1.05 -11.32
CA LEU A 18 0.13 0.32 -11.41
C LEU A 18 0.56 0.68 -12.84
N ILE A 19 1.07 -0.29 -13.59
CA ILE A 19 1.34 -0.08 -15.01
C ILE A 19 0.03 0.15 -15.76
N GLN A 20 -0.99 -0.66 -15.51
CA GLN A 20 -2.28 -0.53 -16.17
C GLN A 20 -2.97 0.81 -15.85
N LYS A 21 -2.73 1.34 -14.67
CA LYS A 21 -3.32 2.62 -14.26
C LYS A 21 -2.50 3.82 -14.68
N ASP A 22 -1.46 3.61 -15.47
CA ASP A 22 -0.58 4.67 -15.96
C ASP A 22 0.07 5.47 -14.84
N VAL A 23 0.42 4.77 -13.77
CA VAL A 23 1.15 5.35 -12.65
C VAL A 23 2.64 5.34 -12.94
N TRP A 24 3.13 4.25 -13.48
CA TRP A 24 4.52 4.12 -13.89
C TRP A 24 4.62 3.22 -15.13
N GLU A 25 5.79 3.20 -15.74
CA GLU A 25 6.05 2.31 -16.86
C GLU A 25 7.43 1.68 -16.71
N GLU A 26 7.57 0.50 -17.28
CA GLU A 26 8.83 -0.21 -17.26
C GLU A 26 9.70 0.29 -18.40
N VAL A 27 10.94 0.66 -18.08
CA VAL A 27 11.90 1.20 -19.06
C VAL A 27 13.18 0.38 -18.98
N THR A 28 13.71 0.01 -20.13
CA THR A 28 14.99 -0.70 -20.19
C THR A 28 15.97 0.15 -20.98
N GLU A 29 17.09 0.48 -20.35
CA GLU A 29 18.15 1.26 -20.98
C GLU A 29 19.49 0.59 -20.70
N GLU A 30 20.23 0.32 -21.74
CA GLU A 30 21.57 -0.27 -21.64
C GLU A 30 21.57 -1.53 -20.78
N GLY A 31 20.53 -2.36 -20.95
CA GLY A 31 20.41 -3.62 -20.22
C GLY A 31 19.90 -3.49 -18.81
N VAL A 32 19.60 -2.28 -18.34
CA VAL A 32 19.06 -2.05 -17.01
C VAL A 32 17.58 -1.72 -17.10
N THR A 33 16.76 -2.43 -16.33
CA THR A 33 15.32 -2.23 -16.31
C THR A 33 14.93 -1.52 -15.01
N TYR A 34 14.12 -0.48 -15.12
CA TYR A 34 13.63 0.26 -13.97
C TYR A 34 12.22 0.75 -14.23
N MET A 35 11.54 1.17 -13.16
CA MET A 35 10.21 1.74 -13.25
C MET A 35 10.30 3.24 -13.26
N LYS A 36 9.63 3.86 -14.24
CA LYS A 36 9.64 5.31 -14.40
C LYS A 36 8.25 5.84 -14.06
N TYR A 37 8.18 6.82 -13.16
CA TYR A 37 6.92 7.47 -12.84
C TYR A 37 6.45 8.28 -14.05
N ILE A 38 5.15 8.23 -14.34
CA ILE A 38 4.56 8.94 -15.46
C ILE A 38 3.33 9.70 -14.99
N ASN A 39 2.86 10.62 -15.85
CA ASN A 39 1.70 11.46 -15.59
C ASN A 39 1.89 12.23 -14.28
N GLY A 40 0.87 12.28 -13.44
CA GLY A 40 0.94 13.03 -12.18
C GLY A 40 1.57 12.29 -11.02
N THR A 41 2.18 11.14 -11.26
CA THR A 41 2.77 10.33 -10.20
C THR A 41 3.98 11.01 -9.60
N LYS A 42 3.97 11.19 -8.27
CA LYS A 42 5.08 11.80 -7.54
C LYS A 42 5.93 10.78 -6.83
N ALA A 43 5.32 9.69 -6.35
CA ALA A 43 6.07 8.64 -5.67
C ALA A 43 5.26 7.36 -5.63
N VAL A 44 5.95 6.23 -5.71
CA VAL A 44 5.38 4.91 -5.43
C VAL A 44 6.33 4.25 -4.46
N VAL A 45 5.81 3.87 -3.30
CA VAL A 45 6.62 3.23 -2.27
C VAL A 45 6.13 1.81 -2.09
N ASN A 46 7.03 0.87 -2.28
CA ASN A 46 6.77 -0.56 -2.08
C ASN A 46 6.89 -0.83 -0.58
N ILE A 47 5.75 -0.81 0.11
CA ILE A 47 5.71 -1.00 1.55
C ILE A 47 5.95 -2.46 1.92
N GLY A 48 5.34 -3.37 1.14
CA GLY A 48 5.47 -4.79 1.39
C GLY A 48 4.40 -5.33 2.32
N LYS A 49 4.79 -6.25 3.18
CA LYS A 49 3.87 -6.85 4.16
C LYS A 49 3.67 -5.90 5.33
N VAL A 50 2.42 -5.76 5.76
CA VAL A 50 2.07 -4.90 6.90
C VAL A 50 1.79 -5.78 8.11
N VAL A 51 2.41 -5.47 9.23
CA VAL A 51 2.29 -6.26 10.46
C VAL A 51 0.93 -6.02 11.10
N GLU A 52 0.21 -7.11 11.35
CA GLU A 52 -1.04 -7.05 12.11
C GLU A 52 -0.77 -7.20 13.60
N VAL A 53 0.03 -8.21 13.96
CA VAL A 53 0.41 -8.48 15.32
C VAL A 53 1.92 -8.58 15.39
N PRO A 54 2.60 -7.72 16.15
CA PRO A 54 4.06 -7.78 16.21
C PRO A 54 4.53 -9.07 16.88
N ALA A 55 5.74 -9.48 16.52
CA ALA A 55 6.37 -10.63 17.17
C ALA A 55 6.60 -10.32 18.65
N THR A 56 6.55 -11.35 19.48
CA THR A 56 6.90 -11.22 20.88
C THR A 56 8.19 -11.95 21.17
N TYR A 57 8.92 -11.46 22.17
CA TYR A 57 10.26 -11.95 22.48
C TYR A 57 10.38 -12.24 23.97
N ASP A 58 11.26 -13.18 24.31
CA ASP A 58 11.60 -13.43 25.70
C ASP A 58 12.67 -12.42 26.15
N LYS A 59 13.12 -12.58 27.41
CA LYS A 59 14.10 -11.64 27.97
C LYS A 59 15.44 -11.69 27.27
N LYS A 60 15.73 -12.76 26.55
CA LYS A 60 16.99 -12.93 25.83
C LYS A 60 16.87 -12.54 24.38
N GLY A 61 15.73 -11.99 23.95
CA GLY A 61 15.53 -11.57 22.59
C GLY A 61 15.13 -12.68 21.63
N ARG A 62 14.80 -13.87 22.14
CA ARG A 62 14.36 -14.98 21.29
C ARG A 62 12.87 -14.84 21.00
N VAL A 63 12.48 -15.18 19.78
CA VAL A 63 11.09 -15.05 19.36
C VAL A 63 10.25 -16.11 20.09
N ILE A 64 9.24 -15.62 20.84
CA ILE A 64 8.24 -16.50 21.46
C ILE A 64 7.12 -16.77 20.47
N LYS A 65 6.59 -15.71 19.85
CA LYS A 65 5.58 -15.80 18.82
C LYS A 65 6.03 -14.98 17.63
N PRO A 66 5.96 -15.52 16.40
CA PRO A 66 6.32 -14.76 15.21
C PRO A 66 5.29 -13.68 14.94
N ALA A 67 5.69 -12.67 14.17
CA ALA A 67 4.79 -11.62 13.74
C ALA A 67 3.71 -12.22 12.83
N VAL A 68 2.52 -11.64 12.91
CA VAL A 68 1.41 -11.97 12.02
C VAL A 68 1.20 -10.80 11.09
N TYR A 69 1.06 -11.06 9.80
CA TYR A 69 0.92 -10.02 8.80
C TYR A 69 -0.49 -10.02 8.23
N TYR A 70 -0.96 -8.84 7.84
CA TYR A 70 -2.15 -8.75 7.02
C TYR A 70 -1.89 -9.44 5.69
N PRO A 71 -2.92 -10.04 5.06
CA PRO A 71 -2.72 -10.63 3.74
C PRO A 71 -2.43 -9.56 2.71
N GLY A 72 -1.61 -9.91 1.73
CA GLY A 72 -1.36 -9.04 0.59
C GLY A 72 -0.05 -8.29 0.67
N TRP A 73 0.12 -7.38 -0.27
CA TRP A 73 1.34 -6.60 -0.46
C TRP A 73 0.96 -5.13 -0.65
N ALA A 74 1.47 -4.26 0.18
CA ALA A 74 1.05 -2.86 0.24
C ALA A 74 1.93 -1.95 -0.60
N TYR A 75 1.29 -1.00 -1.26
CA TYR A 75 1.95 0.09 -1.98
C TYR A 75 1.31 1.40 -1.57
N ASP A 76 2.13 2.43 -1.47
CA ASP A 76 1.66 3.79 -1.19
C ASP A 76 1.97 4.63 -2.43
N ILE A 77 0.94 5.25 -3.00
CA ILE A 77 1.06 6.00 -4.24
C ILE A 77 0.71 7.46 -3.98
N MET A 78 1.59 8.36 -4.39
CA MET A 78 1.36 9.80 -4.28
C MET A 78 1.24 10.36 -5.69
N SER A 79 0.10 10.97 -5.99
CA SER A 79 -0.19 11.42 -7.35
C SER A 79 -1.13 12.62 -7.34
N THR A 80 -0.99 13.47 -8.35
CA THR A 80 -1.96 14.54 -8.59
C THR A 80 -3.13 14.06 -9.43
N ASP A 81 -3.04 12.85 -9.98
CA ASP A 81 -4.11 12.28 -10.80
C ASP A 81 -5.19 11.68 -9.91
N ASP A 82 -6.40 11.62 -10.45
CA ASP A 82 -7.50 10.87 -9.82
C ASP A 82 -7.39 9.42 -10.24
N LEU A 83 -7.08 8.56 -9.29
CA LEU A 83 -6.88 7.13 -9.56
C LEU A 83 -7.95 6.33 -8.84
N ASP A 84 -8.33 5.23 -9.46
CA ASP A 84 -9.34 4.34 -8.90
C ASP A 84 -8.73 2.94 -8.81
N PHE A 85 -8.51 2.48 -7.59
CA PHE A 85 -7.98 1.14 -7.34
C PHE A 85 -9.06 0.17 -6.86
N GLY A 86 -10.30 0.66 -6.76
CA GLY A 86 -11.42 -0.20 -6.37
C GLY A 86 -11.22 -0.78 -4.98
N ASP A 87 -11.46 -2.08 -4.85
CA ASP A 87 -11.36 -2.76 -3.57
C ASP A 87 -9.90 -2.98 -3.12
N LYS A 88 -8.93 -2.60 -3.93
CA LYS A 88 -7.52 -2.67 -3.54
C LYS A 88 -7.10 -1.49 -2.68
N GLU A 89 -7.88 -0.43 -2.65
CA GLU A 89 -7.57 0.72 -1.81
C GLU A 89 -8.03 0.46 -0.38
N VAL A 90 -7.16 0.79 0.59
CA VAL A 90 -7.44 0.61 2.01
C VAL A 90 -7.37 1.95 2.71
N TYR A 91 -7.96 2.00 3.91
CA TYR A 91 -8.09 3.25 4.66
C TYR A 91 -7.53 3.06 6.06
N PRO A 92 -6.19 3.08 6.21
CA PRO A 92 -5.58 2.92 7.53
C PRO A 92 -5.94 4.07 8.46
N GLY A 93 -5.86 3.80 9.75
CA GLY A 93 -6.11 4.84 10.74
C GLY A 93 -5.12 5.98 10.65
N ASP A 94 -3.88 5.70 10.25
CA ASP A 94 -2.89 6.72 9.99
C ASP A 94 -2.84 6.97 8.49
N THR A 95 -3.18 8.20 8.08
CA THR A 95 -3.22 8.57 6.68
C THR A 95 -1.93 9.24 6.21
N SER A 96 -0.90 9.29 7.03
CA SER A 96 0.39 9.83 6.64
C SER A 96 0.99 9.04 5.51
N ALA A 97 1.83 9.69 4.72
CA ALA A 97 2.55 9.02 3.64
C ALA A 97 3.36 7.86 4.20
N HIS A 98 3.32 6.73 3.49
CA HIS A 98 4.10 5.53 3.79
C HIS A 98 3.70 4.83 5.09
N GLN A 99 2.53 5.15 5.64
CA GLN A 99 2.03 4.53 6.86
C GLN A 99 0.82 3.66 6.56
N PHE A 100 0.80 2.47 7.15
CA PHE A 100 -0.33 1.54 7.03
C PHE A 100 -0.80 1.07 8.39
N TYR A 101 -0.61 1.91 9.35
CA TYR A 101 -0.82 1.59 10.73
C TYR A 101 -2.32 1.49 11.02
N GLY A 102 -2.73 0.36 11.55
CA GLY A 102 -4.10 0.21 12.04
C GLY A 102 -5.16 0.07 10.99
N TYR A 103 -4.82 -0.27 9.74
CA TYR A 103 -5.87 -0.46 8.74
C TYR A 103 -6.64 -1.76 9.00
N PRO A 104 -7.94 -1.78 8.69
CA PRO A 104 -8.73 -2.99 8.92
C PRO A 104 -8.37 -4.08 7.93
N ARG A 105 -8.56 -5.31 8.37
CA ARG A 105 -8.37 -6.47 7.52
C ARG A 105 -9.42 -6.48 6.43
N GLY A 106 -9.02 -6.94 5.24
CA GLY A 106 -9.95 -7.06 4.14
C GLY A 106 -10.26 -5.77 3.43
N ALA A 107 -9.48 -4.74 3.67
CA ALA A 107 -9.58 -3.47 2.95
C ALA A 107 -10.97 -2.85 3.03
N GLU A 108 -11.60 -2.91 4.18
CA GLU A 108 -12.91 -2.32 4.34
C GLU A 108 -12.85 -0.82 4.29
N VAL A 109 -13.74 -0.23 3.50
CA VAL A 109 -13.83 1.21 3.37
C VAL A 109 -14.51 1.79 4.60
N PRO A 110 -13.96 2.83 5.24
CA PRO A 110 -14.66 3.52 6.34
C PRO A 110 -15.95 4.13 5.81
N LYS A 111 -16.96 4.04 6.58
CA LYS A 111 -18.23 4.61 6.13
C LYS A 111 -18.32 6.03 6.61
N GLU A 112 -17.94 6.23 6.38
CA GLU A 112 -17.97 6.96 6.55
C GLU A 112 -17.56 7.67 6.98
N ASN A 113 -17.32 7.75 7.11
CA ASN A 113 -16.68 8.19 7.21
C ASN A 113 -16.87 8.96 6.95
N THR A 114 -17.43 8.72 7.03
CA THR A 114 -17.77 9.16 6.68
C THR A 114 -18.36 9.72 7.08
N ALA A 115 -18.79 9.64 7.21
CA ALA A 115 -19.29 9.87 7.29
C ALA A 115 -19.56 10.47 7.84
N GLU A 116 -19.72 10.36 7.86
CA GLU A 116 -19.84 10.49 7.89
C GLU A 116 -20.15 10.88 8.24
N GLU A 117 -20.47 10.93 8.37
CA GLU A 117 -20.68 11.03 8.29
C GLU A 117 -21.22 11.46 8.86
N GLU A 118 -21.50 11.61 9.06
CA GLU A 118 -21.84 11.75 9.17
C GLU A 118 -22.24 12.23 9.58
N GLU A 119 -22.60 12.45 9.83
CA GLU A 119 -22.82 12.67 9.68
C GLU A 119 -23.09 12.98 9.93
#